data_033ba3baaa9059e61f465be24d54b558
#
_entry.id   033ba3baaa9059e61f465be24d54b558
#
_cell.length_a   1.000
_cell.length_b   1.000
_cell.length_c   1.000
_cell.angle_alpha   90.00
_cell.angle_beta   90.00
_cell.angle_gamma   90.00
#
_symmetry.space_group_name_H-M   'P 1'
#
loop_
_entity.id
_entity.type
_entity.pdbx_description
1 polymer ?
#
loop_
_entity_poly.entity_id
_entity_poly.type
_entity_poly.pdbx_seq_one_letter_code
_entity_poly.pdbx_strand_id
1 'polypeptide(L)'
;MKIGIIGATGRQGRLILEEAHARGHEVTAIIRNPAKLADKKVAIIERDIFDVQLEDLKGFDVIVDAFNAPAGMEEEHVTSLQSLIDELEHLPETRLIVVGGAGSLYADPGKTIRVMETANFPEAFKPTAKNMAKALSLLKESKVNWTYLSPSAYFDPN
;
A
#
# COMPACT_ATOMS: atom_id res chain seq x y z
N MET A 1 13.05 8.33 11.30
CA MET A 1 12.67 8.46 9.88
C MET A 1 11.37 9.22 9.80
N LYS A 2 11.17 9.95 8.71
CA LYS A 2 9.89 10.57 8.37
C LYS A 2 9.09 9.62 7.49
N ILE A 3 7.92 9.20 7.96
CA ILE A 3 7.10 8.18 7.31
C ILE A 3 5.73 8.76 6.97
N GLY A 4 5.38 8.79 5.69
CA GLY A 4 4.04 9.10 5.22
C GLY A 4 3.23 7.80 5.05
N ILE A 5 2.01 7.75 5.56
CA ILE A 5 1.15 6.56 5.48
C ILE A 5 -0.15 6.91 4.76
N ILE A 6 -0.30 6.39 3.55
CA ILE A 6 -1.53 6.47 2.76
C ILE A 6 -2.49 5.37 3.24
N GLY A 7 -3.77 5.72 3.42
CA GLY A 7 -4.75 4.78 3.94
C GLY A 7 -4.63 4.53 5.45
N ALA A 8 -4.05 5.46 6.21
CA ALA A 8 -3.83 5.35 7.66
C ALA A 8 -5.10 5.17 8.51
N THR A 9 -6.28 5.43 7.94
CA THR A 9 -7.57 5.17 8.60
C THR A 9 -8.12 3.77 8.36
N GLY A 10 -7.50 3.02 7.45
CA GLY A 10 -7.82 1.63 7.17
C GLY A 10 -7.27 0.69 8.24
N ARG A 11 -7.71 -0.57 8.20
CA ARG A 11 -7.30 -1.60 9.18
C ARG A 11 -5.78 -1.75 9.28
N GLN A 12 -5.10 -1.94 8.16
CA GLN A 12 -3.65 -2.13 8.12
C GLN A 12 -2.89 -0.82 8.33
N GLY A 13 -3.32 0.25 7.66
CA GLY A 13 -2.68 1.54 7.77
C GLY A 13 -2.65 2.07 9.20
N ARG A 14 -3.71 1.80 9.98
CA ARG A 14 -3.78 2.17 11.38
C ARG A 14 -2.76 1.43 12.26
N LEU A 15 -2.64 0.11 12.07
CA LEU A 15 -1.64 -0.69 12.79
C LEU A 15 -0.21 -0.26 12.45
N ILE A 16 0.05 0.03 11.18
CA ILE A 16 1.35 0.54 10.73
C ILE A 16 1.64 1.91 11.35
N LEU A 17 0.64 2.78 11.41
CA LEU A 17 0.75 4.10 12.03
C LEU A 17 1.10 3.99 13.51
N GLU A 18 0.38 3.16 14.25
CA GLU A 18 0.57 2.93 15.69
C GLU A 18 1.96 2.36 15.96
N GLU A 19 2.40 1.36 15.20
CA GLU A 19 3.71 0.74 15.35
C GLU A 19 4.86 1.69 15.01
N ALA A 20 4.75 2.43 13.90
CA ALA A 20 5.76 3.40 13.50
C ALA A 20 5.89 4.52 14.54
N HIS A 21 4.77 5.00 15.08
CA HIS A 21 4.77 5.99 16.15
C HIS A 21 5.39 5.45 17.44
N ALA A 22 5.04 4.23 17.84
CA ALA A 22 5.60 3.57 19.03
C ALA A 22 7.11 3.38 18.94
N ARG A 23 7.64 3.19 17.73
CA ARG A 23 9.09 3.10 17.48
C ARG A 23 9.80 4.46 17.40
N GLY A 24 9.09 5.55 17.63
CA GLY A 24 9.67 6.90 17.65
C GLY A 24 9.94 7.48 16.28
N HIS A 25 9.24 7.03 15.24
CA HIS A 25 9.31 7.67 13.93
C HIS A 25 8.41 8.91 13.86
N GLU A 26 8.79 9.87 13.03
CA GLU A 26 7.95 11.01 12.68
C GLU A 26 6.93 10.55 11.63
N VAL A 27 5.66 10.41 12.04
CA VAL A 27 4.61 9.82 11.21
C VAL A 27 3.64 10.87 10.75
N THR A 28 3.30 10.85 9.46
CA THR A 28 2.26 11.68 8.85
C THR A 28 1.21 10.79 8.18
N ALA A 29 -0.05 10.96 8.52
CA ALA A 29 -1.16 10.28 7.86
C ALA A 29 -1.59 11.06 6.61
N ILE A 30 -1.62 10.40 5.46
CA ILE A 30 -2.14 10.94 4.19
C ILE A 30 -3.51 10.31 3.96
N ILE A 31 -4.59 11.08 4.19
CA ILE A 31 -5.95 10.56 4.30
C ILE A 31 -6.99 11.52 3.73
N ARG A 32 -8.09 10.98 3.21
CA ARG A 32 -9.21 11.76 2.65
C ARG A 32 -10.07 12.46 3.70
N ASN A 33 -10.22 11.84 4.87
CA ASN A 33 -11.11 12.32 5.91
C ASN A 33 -10.44 12.25 7.29
N PRO A 34 -9.88 13.37 7.75
CA PRO A 34 -9.18 13.44 9.04
C PRO A 34 -10.04 13.06 10.23
N ALA A 35 -11.38 13.24 10.15
CA ALA A 35 -12.29 12.91 11.25
C ALA A 35 -12.32 11.39 11.57
N LYS A 36 -11.87 10.55 10.64
CA LYS A 36 -11.78 9.10 10.86
C LYS A 36 -10.52 8.66 11.61
N LEU A 37 -9.56 9.55 11.80
CA LEU A 37 -8.33 9.24 12.53
C LEU A 37 -8.51 9.51 14.01
N ALA A 38 -8.46 8.46 14.82
CA ALA A 38 -8.65 8.56 16.27
C ALA A 38 -7.44 9.20 16.98
N ASP A 39 -6.23 9.00 16.46
CA ASP A 39 -4.99 9.57 17.01
C ASP A 39 -4.67 10.91 16.35
N LYS A 40 -4.96 11.98 17.08
CA LYS A 40 -4.67 13.35 16.63
C LYS A 40 -3.24 13.83 16.95
N LYS A 41 -2.38 12.93 17.45
CA LYS A 41 -0.99 13.27 17.78
C LYS A 41 -0.05 13.17 16.59
N VAL A 42 -0.52 12.67 15.44
CA VAL A 42 0.24 12.58 14.20
C VAL A 42 -0.11 13.73 13.26
N ALA A 43 0.85 14.13 12.44
CA ALA A 43 0.60 15.11 11.39
C ALA A 43 -0.35 14.51 10.33
N ILE A 44 -1.16 15.35 9.70
CA ILE A 44 -2.14 14.93 8.70
C ILE A 44 -1.94 15.77 7.42
N ILE A 45 -1.88 15.07 6.29
CA ILE A 45 -2.06 15.64 4.96
C ILE A 45 -3.43 15.15 4.46
N GLU A 46 -4.37 16.08 4.29
CA GLU A 46 -5.69 15.75 3.76
C GLU A 46 -5.63 15.66 2.24
N ARG A 47 -5.58 14.42 1.73
CA ARG A 47 -5.53 14.09 0.30
C ARG A 47 -6.24 12.78 0.02
N ASP A 48 -6.89 12.70 -1.14
CA ASP A 48 -7.20 11.42 -1.76
C ASP A 48 -5.94 10.86 -2.41
N ILE A 49 -5.78 9.54 -2.46
CA ILE A 49 -4.61 8.90 -3.07
C ILE A 49 -4.45 9.29 -4.55
N PHE A 50 -5.56 9.55 -5.25
CA PHE A 50 -5.55 9.97 -6.66
C PHE A 50 -5.18 11.45 -6.86
N ASP A 51 -5.19 12.26 -5.78
CA ASP A 51 -4.87 13.69 -5.80
C ASP A 51 -3.50 13.97 -5.15
N VAL A 52 -2.79 12.93 -4.71
CA VAL A 52 -1.44 13.06 -4.13
C VAL A 52 -0.49 13.59 -5.19
N GLN A 53 0.26 14.62 -4.83
CA GLN A 53 1.23 15.27 -5.69
C GLN A 53 2.64 15.18 -5.11
N LEU A 54 3.62 15.46 -5.94
CA LEU A 54 5.04 15.46 -5.56
C LEU A 54 5.31 16.24 -4.29
N GLU A 55 4.69 17.42 -4.13
CA GLU A 55 4.87 18.28 -2.96
C GLU A 55 4.37 17.63 -1.67
N ASP A 56 3.33 16.79 -1.75
CA ASP A 56 2.80 16.05 -0.61
C ASP A 56 3.73 14.91 -0.16
N LEU A 57 4.64 14.46 -1.03
CA LEU A 57 5.55 13.33 -0.79
C LEU A 57 7.00 13.76 -0.48
N LYS A 58 7.35 15.00 -0.75
CA LYS A 58 8.70 15.53 -0.49
C LYS A 58 9.06 15.48 0.99
N GLY A 59 10.30 15.09 1.25
CA GLY A 59 10.89 15.10 2.59
C GLY A 59 10.54 13.86 3.44
N PHE A 60 9.80 12.89 2.91
CA PHE A 60 9.65 11.60 3.54
C PHE A 60 10.79 10.65 3.17
N ASP A 61 11.28 9.90 4.15
CA ASP A 61 12.22 8.80 3.93
C ASP A 61 11.48 7.59 3.36
N VAL A 62 10.23 7.38 3.82
CA VAL A 62 9.39 6.24 3.45
C VAL A 62 7.95 6.71 3.23
N ILE A 63 7.34 6.23 2.15
CA ILE A 63 5.90 6.26 1.94
C ILE A 63 5.37 4.84 2.04
N VAL A 64 4.36 4.64 2.87
CA VAL A 64 3.65 3.37 2.99
C VAL A 64 2.30 3.51 2.29
N ASP A 65 2.07 2.68 1.29
CA ASP A 65 0.78 2.54 0.63
C ASP A 65 0.01 1.37 1.26
N ALA A 66 -0.96 1.70 2.11
CA ALA A 66 -1.91 0.78 2.72
C ALA A 66 -3.34 1.02 2.18
N PHE A 67 -3.44 1.56 0.96
CA PHE A 67 -4.71 1.73 0.27
C PHE A 67 -5.36 0.38 -0.01
N ASN A 68 -6.68 0.33 0.12
CA ASN A 68 -7.47 -0.82 -0.28
C ASN A 68 -8.66 -0.36 -1.10
N ALA A 69 -8.76 -0.84 -2.32
CA ALA A 69 -9.87 -0.53 -3.21
C ALA A 69 -11.18 -1.11 -2.66
N PRO A 70 -12.30 -0.37 -2.75
CA PRO A 70 -13.62 -0.90 -2.43
C PRO A 70 -14.00 -2.08 -3.32
N ALA A 71 -14.85 -2.96 -2.82
CA ALA A 71 -15.41 -4.05 -3.63
C ALA A 71 -16.17 -3.47 -4.84
N GLY A 72 -15.91 -4.01 -6.02
CA GLY A 72 -16.42 -3.53 -7.30
C GLY A 72 -15.58 -2.43 -7.96
N MET A 73 -14.54 -1.95 -7.27
CA MET A 73 -13.61 -0.94 -7.77
C MET A 73 -12.15 -1.43 -7.70
N GLU A 74 -11.93 -2.72 -7.87
CA GLU A 74 -10.61 -3.35 -7.68
C GLU A 74 -9.53 -2.82 -8.62
N GLU A 75 -9.92 -2.21 -9.75
CA GLU A 75 -9.00 -1.54 -10.67
C GLU A 75 -8.31 -0.33 -10.02
N GLU A 76 -8.87 0.23 -8.96
CA GLU A 76 -8.24 1.31 -8.22
C GLU A 76 -6.91 0.91 -7.57
N HIS A 77 -6.66 -0.37 -7.33
CA HIS A 77 -5.33 -0.85 -6.92
C HIS A 77 -4.25 -0.56 -7.97
N VAL A 78 -4.62 -0.60 -9.25
CA VAL A 78 -3.70 -0.32 -10.36
C VAL A 78 -3.54 1.18 -10.55
N THR A 79 -4.66 1.89 -10.66
CA THR A 79 -4.65 3.32 -10.98
C THR A 79 -4.09 4.19 -9.86
N SER A 80 -4.37 3.86 -8.60
CA SER A 80 -3.80 4.56 -7.44
C SER A 80 -2.29 4.37 -7.34
N LEU A 81 -1.82 3.13 -7.55
CA LEU A 81 -0.39 2.86 -7.50
C LEU A 81 0.36 3.48 -8.67
N GLN A 82 -0.23 3.52 -9.87
CA GLN A 82 0.35 4.24 -11.01
C GLN A 82 0.53 5.72 -10.69
N SER A 83 -0.49 6.37 -10.11
CA SER A 83 -0.39 7.77 -9.69
C SER A 83 0.75 8.00 -8.70
N LEU A 84 0.94 7.11 -7.72
CA LEU A 84 2.06 7.21 -6.78
C LEU A 84 3.42 6.96 -7.44
N ILE A 85 3.51 6.03 -8.38
CA ILE A 85 4.72 5.75 -9.13
C ILE A 85 5.15 7.00 -9.90
N ASP A 86 4.21 7.63 -10.63
CA ASP A 86 4.48 8.81 -11.44
C ASP A 86 5.11 9.94 -10.62
N GLU A 87 4.65 10.13 -9.38
CA GLU A 87 5.21 11.15 -8.48
C GLU A 87 6.53 10.70 -7.84
N LEU A 88 6.62 9.45 -7.38
CA LEU A 88 7.79 8.93 -6.66
C LEU A 88 9.00 8.66 -7.56
N GLU A 89 8.85 8.52 -8.87
CA GLU A 89 9.98 8.48 -9.80
C GLU A 89 10.82 9.77 -9.78
N HIS A 90 10.24 10.88 -9.31
CA HIS A 90 10.94 12.14 -9.07
C HIS A 90 11.64 12.22 -7.70
N LEU A 91 11.45 11.22 -6.84
CA LEU A 91 12.00 11.15 -5.47
C LEU A 91 12.79 9.84 -5.25
N PRO A 92 13.93 9.65 -5.90
CA PRO A 92 14.66 8.37 -5.90
C PRO A 92 15.15 7.93 -4.51
N GLU A 93 15.29 8.87 -3.57
CA GLU A 93 15.71 8.58 -2.19
C GLU A 93 14.54 8.12 -1.30
N THR A 94 13.30 8.42 -1.69
CA THR A 94 12.11 8.02 -0.93
C THR A 94 11.76 6.57 -1.25
N ARG A 95 11.62 5.76 -0.21
CA ARG A 95 11.23 4.36 -0.37
C ARG A 95 9.72 4.21 -0.33
N LEU A 96 9.15 3.53 -1.31
CA LEU A 96 7.75 3.12 -1.31
C LEU A 96 7.61 1.70 -0.75
N ILE A 97 6.78 1.53 0.27
CA ILE A 97 6.38 0.22 0.78
C ILE A 97 4.90 0.01 0.47
N VAL A 98 4.59 -0.99 -0.34
CA VAL A 98 3.20 -1.31 -0.71
C VAL A 98 2.72 -2.52 0.08
N VAL A 99 1.58 -2.37 0.75
CA VAL A 99 0.88 -3.49 1.38
C VAL A 99 0.07 -4.22 0.32
N GLY A 100 0.55 -5.35 -0.12
CA GLY A 100 -0.07 -6.18 -1.13
C GLY A 100 -0.95 -7.29 -0.55
N GLY A 101 -1.14 -8.34 -1.33
CA GLY A 101 -1.99 -9.49 -0.98
C GLY A 101 -1.26 -10.83 -1.14
N ALA A 102 -1.79 -11.84 -0.46
CA ALA A 102 -1.27 -13.21 -0.50
C ALA A 102 -1.33 -13.87 -1.89
N GLY A 103 -2.19 -13.35 -2.77
CA GLY A 103 -2.34 -13.89 -4.13
C GLY A 103 -1.07 -13.86 -4.97
N SER A 104 -0.12 -12.99 -4.65
CA SER A 104 1.19 -12.87 -5.33
C SER A 104 2.24 -13.86 -4.84
N LEU A 105 2.02 -14.52 -3.69
CA LEU A 105 2.89 -15.57 -3.18
C LEU A 105 2.88 -16.79 -4.11
N TYR A 106 3.99 -17.56 -4.09
CA TYR A 106 4.05 -18.82 -4.80
C TYR A 106 3.54 -19.97 -3.95
N ALA A 107 2.75 -20.86 -4.55
CA ALA A 107 2.18 -22.03 -3.92
C ALA A 107 3.09 -23.26 -4.00
N ASP A 108 4.13 -23.20 -4.85
CA ASP A 108 5.04 -24.30 -5.13
C ASP A 108 6.52 -23.91 -4.91
N PRO A 109 7.40 -24.84 -4.55
CA PRO A 109 8.83 -24.58 -4.38
C PRO A 109 9.52 -24.11 -5.67
N GLY A 110 9.00 -24.50 -6.83
CA GLY A 110 9.51 -24.11 -8.15
C GLY A 110 9.16 -22.67 -8.54
N LYS A 111 8.32 -22.00 -7.76
CA LYS A 111 7.84 -20.64 -8.02
C LYS A 111 7.17 -20.50 -9.40
N THR A 112 6.38 -21.50 -9.77
CA THR A 112 5.68 -21.55 -11.07
C THR A 112 4.21 -21.22 -10.97
N ILE A 113 3.59 -21.48 -9.80
CA ILE A 113 2.16 -21.29 -9.56
C ILE A 113 1.98 -20.27 -8.43
N ARG A 114 1.23 -19.21 -8.69
CA ARG A 114 0.86 -18.26 -7.64
C ARG A 114 -0.34 -18.77 -6.84
N VAL A 115 -0.45 -18.33 -5.58
CA VAL A 115 -1.58 -18.68 -4.71
C VAL A 115 -2.92 -18.34 -5.38
N MET A 116 -3.01 -17.20 -6.07
CA MET A 116 -4.24 -16.79 -6.77
C MET A 116 -4.63 -17.71 -7.97
N GLU A 117 -3.70 -18.53 -8.45
CA GLU A 117 -3.90 -19.45 -9.58
C GLU A 117 -4.27 -20.86 -9.12
N THR A 118 -4.25 -21.11 -7.82
CA THR A 118 -4.61 -22.41 -7.27
C THR A 118 -6.14 -22.65 -7.34
N ALA A 119 -6.53 -23.92 -7.47
CA ALA A 119 -7.95 -24.29 -7.57
C ALA A 119 -8.76 -23.90 -6.33
N ASN A 120 -8.12 -23.82 -5.16
CA ASN A 120 -8.77 -23.49 -3.89
C ASN A 120 -8.80 -21.99 -3.59
N PHE A 121 -8.30 -21.13 -4.50
CA PHE A 121 -8.34 -19.69 -4.27
C PHE A 121 -9.78 -19.17 -4.33
N PRO A 122 -10.27 -18.45 -3.31
CA PRO A 122 -11.67 -18.03 -3.25
C PRO A 122 -12.03 -17.09 -4.42
N GLU A 123 -13.11 -17.41 -5.12
CA GLU A 123 -13.58 -16.61 -6.27
C GLU A 123 -13.81 -15.14 -5.93
N ALA A 124 -14.35 -14.85 -4.74
CA ALA A 124 -14.61 -13.50 -4.28
C ALA A 124 -13.36 -12.61 -4.21
N PHE A 125 -12.18 -13.18 -4.04
CA PHE A 125 -10.92 -12.43 -3.96
C PHE A 125 -10.13 -12.38 -5.28
N LYS A 126 -10.58 -13.10 -6.30
CA LYS A 126 -9.89 -13.11 -7.61
C LYS A 126 -9.77 -11.75 -8.26
N PRO A 127 -10.81 -10.89 -8.29
CA PRO A 127 -10.68 -9.55 -8.86
C PRO A 127 -9.61 -8.72 -8.16
N THR A 128 -9.61 -8.70 -6.82
CA THR A 128 -8.60 -8.00 -6.02
C THR A 128 -7.19 -8.55 -6.29
N ALA A 129 -7.02 -9.88 -6.23
CA ALA A 129 -5.71 -10.51 -6.44
C ALA A 129 -5.16 -10.24 -7.84
N LYS A 130 -5.99 -10.26 -8.88
CA LYS A 130 -5.60 -9.94 -10.26
C LYS A 130 -5.14 -8.48 -10.41
N ASN A 131 -5.87 -7.54 -9.83
CA ASN A 131 -5.51 -6.12 -9.90
C ASN A 131 -4.27 -5.82 -9.05
N MET A 132 -4.12 -6.41 -7.87
CA MET A 132 -2.88 -6.32 -7.09
C MET A 132 -1.68 -6.92 -7.83
N ALA A 133 -1.85 -8.01 -8.59
CA ALA A 133 -0.78 -8.58 -9.42
C ALA A 133 -0.38 -7.65 -10.57
N LYS A 134 -1.34 -6.98 -11.21
CA LYS A 134 -1.07 -5.95 -12.22
C LYS A 134 -0.31 -4.77 -11.61
N ALA A 135 -0.75 -4.29 -10.44
CA ALA A 135 -0.10 -3.21 -9.71
C ALA A 135 1.36 -3.58 -9.36
N LEU A 136 1.62 -4.81 -8.91
CA LEU A 136 2.99 -5.29 -8.69
C LEU A 136 3.83 -5.31 -9.98
N SER A 137 3.23 -5.59 -11.14
CA SER A 137 3.94 -5.52 -12.42
C SER A 137 4.36 -4.09 -12.76
N LEU A 138 3.52 -3.08 -12.49
CA LEU A 138 3.90 -1.67 -12.65
C LEU A 138 5.12 -1.31 -11.80
N LEU A 139 5.15 -1.74 -10.53
CA LEU A 139 6.32 -1.50 -9.67
C LEU A 139 7.60 -2.11 -10.25
N LYS A 140 7.53 -3.33 -10.76
CA LYS A 140 8.69 -4.03 -11.37
C LYS A 140 9.24 -3.31 -12.60
N GLU A 141 8.41 -2.58 -13.31
CA GLU A 141 8.78 -1.82 -14.50
C GLU A 141 9.22 -0.38 -14.17
N SER A 142 8.89 0.11 -12.97
CA SER A 142 9.21 1.46 -12.49
C SER A 142 10.65 1.61 -12.01
N LYS A 143 11.10 2.85 -11.88
CA LYS A 143 12.40 3.23 -11.29
C LYS A 143 12.29 3.60 -9.81
N VAL A 144 11.12 3.47 -9.21
CA VAL A 144 10.89 3.79 -7.80
C VAL A 144 11.70 2.84 -6.91
N ASN A 145 12.20 3.34 -5.80
CA ASN A 145 12.79 2.50 -4.74
C ASN A 145 11.67 1.83 -3.94
N TRP A 146 11.28 0.61 -4.29
CA TRP A 146 10.10 -0.02 -3.72
C TRP A 146 10.35 -1.33 -2.96
N THR A 147 9.41 -1.64 -2.09
CA THR A 147 9.23 -2.94 -1.44
C THR A 147 7.74 -3.30 -1.49
N TYR A 148 7.42 -4.50 -1.92
CA TYR A 148 6.07 -5.02 -1.92
C TYR A 148 5.93 -6.11 -0.87
N LEU A 149 5.04 -5.90 0.11
CA LEU A 149 4.77 -6.85 1.17
C LEU A 149 3.61 -7.77 0.76
N SER A 150 3.89 -9.05 0.56
CA SER A 150 2.87 -10.07 0.34
C SER A 150 2.60 -10.79 1.66
N PRO A 151 1.48 -10.52 2.35
CA PRO A 151 1.15 -11.19 3.61
C PRO A 151 0.79 -12.65 3.39
N SER A 152 0.68 -13.42 4.47
CA SER A 152 0.14 -14.79 4.40
C SER A 152 -1.33 -14.77 3.96
N ALA A 153 -1.82 -15.91 3.44
CA ALA A 153 -3.23 -16.04 3.02
C ALA A 153 -4.21 -15.83 4.18
N TYR A 154 -3.83 -16.27 5.37
CA TYR A 154 -4.52 -15.93 6.61
C TYR A 154 -3.74 -14.80 7.29
N PHE A 155 -4.32 -13.61 7.25
CA PHE A 155 -3.72 -12.40 7.79
C PHE A 155 -4.63 -11.83 8.88
N ASP A 156 -4.33 -12.20 10.12
CA ASP A 156 -5.03 -11.70 11.31
C ASP A 156 -4.22 -10.56 11.93
N PRO A 157 -4.79 -9.37 12.01
CA PRO A 157 -4.12 -8.20 12.59
C PRO A 157 -4.29 -8.10 14.12
N ASN A 158 -4.92 -9.09 14.79
CA ASN A 158 -5.14 -9.07 16.23
C ASN A 158 -3.99 -9.72 17.00
#